data_b2a6ae78e8a1e9877cc0a26ea368f112
#
_entry.id   b2a6ae78e8a1e9877cc0a26ea368f112
#
_cell.length_a   1.000
_cell.length_b   1.000
_cell.length_c   1.000
_cell.angle_alpha   90.00
_cell.angle_beta   90.00
_cell.angle_gamma   90.00
#
_symmetry.space_group_name_H-M   'P 1'
#
loop_
_entity.id
_entity.type
_entity.pdbx_description
1 polymer ?
#
loop_
_entity_poly.entity_id
_entity_poly.type
_entity_poly.pdbx_seq_one_letter_code
_entity_poly.pdbx_strand_id
1 'polypeptide(L)'
;RRSDENRAKFVESMKAEPGISEKWYLPSYSKDDWKEVSVPGLWSEEGLVSLDGVVWQTCRFTLSENYIGKEAILNLHVIDDDDITWINGQKIGETVGYDVRRLYSVPAGVLKESNEITLKISDYRGGGGLYGPANEIYLKVGDKTIPLSGKWKYKVSASNSDFDFVEYGPNAYPCLLYTSDAADDMQ
;
A
#
# COMPACT_ATOMS: atom_id res chain seq x y z
N ARG A 1 6.63 28.67 3.84
CA ARG A 1 8.08 28.37 3.71
C ARG A 1 8.54 27.26 4.65
N ARG A 2 8.36 27.37 5.98
CA ARG A 2 8.73 26.31 6.93
C ARG A 2 7.92 25.02 6.71
N SER A 3 6.63 25.16 6.42
CA SER A 3 5.76 24.04 6.08
C SER A 3 6.21 23.31 4.81
N ASP A 4 6.59 24.06 3.78
CA ASP A 4 7.07 23.47 2.51
C ASP A 4 8.40 22.75 2.70
N GLU A 5 9.29 23.29 3.53
CA GLU A 5 10.57 22.68 3.87
C GLU A 5 10.36 21.37 4.64
N ASN A 6 9.41 21.33 5.60
CA ASN A 6 9.09 20.14 6.36
C ASN A 6 8.39 19.08 5.50
N ARG A 7 7.51 19.49 4.58
CA ARG A 7 6.92 18.58 3.61
C ARG A 7 7.98 17.95 2.69
N ALA A 8 8.95 18.73 2.23
CA ALA A 8 10.07 18.18 1.45
C ALA A 8 10.88 17.16 2.23
N LYS A 9 11.17 17.42 3.51
CA LYS A 9 11.84 16.48 4.40
C LYS A 9 11.03 15.19 4.62
N PHE A 10 9.72 15.31 4.77
CA PHE A 10 8.83 14.16 4.86
C PHE A 10 8.91 13.28 3.60
N VAL A 11 8.80 13.87 2.41
CA VAL A 11 8.93 13.12 1.15
C VAL A 11 10.30 12.43 1.04
N GLU A 12 11.37 13.11 1.44
CA GLU A 12 12.69 12.47 1.47
C GLU A 12 12.77 11.32 2.49
N SER A 13 12.10 11.43 3.65
CA SER A 13 12.05 10.33 4.62
C SER A 13 11.32 9.11 4.07
N MET A 14 10.30 9.32 3.24
CA MET A 14 9.60 8.21 2.57
C MET A 14 10.51 7.47 1.59
N LYS A 15 11.41 8.19 0.91
CA LYS A 15 12.40 7.57 0.01
C LYS A 15 13.50 6.83 0.76
N ALA A 16 13.88 7.32 1.93
CA ALA A 16 14.94 6.79 2.77
C ALA A 16 14.46 5.76 3.82
N GLU A 17 13.18 5.34 3.74
CA GLU A 17 12.60 4.41 4.70
C GLU A 17 13.37 3.06 4.72
N PRO A 18 13.44 2.36 5.87
CA PRO A 18 14.35 1.24 6.04
C PRO A 18 13.92 -0.06 5.34
N GLY A 19 12.65 -0.19 4.94
CA GLY A 19 12.11 -1.47 4.49
C GLY A 19 12.78 -2.04 3.24
N ILE A 20 13.19 -1.18 2.31
CA ILE A 20 13.93 -1.63 1.11
C ILE A 20 15.35 -2.05 1.47
N SER A 21 16.08 -1.22 2.20
CA SER A 21 17.48 -1.51 2.56
C SER A 21 17.62 -2.71 3.48
N GLU A 22 16.69 -2.91 4.39
CA GLU A 22 16.63 -4.05 5.31
C GLU A 22 15.90 -5.26 4.70
N LYS A 23 15.40 -5.14 3.48
CA LYS A 23 14.74 -6.21 2.73
C LYS A 23 13.53 -6.82 3.45
N TRP A 24 12.64 -5.98 3.93
CA TRP A 24 11.41 -6.43 4.60
C TRP A 24 10.50 -7.29 3.70
N TYR A 25 10.70 -7.22 2.40
CA TYR A 25 9.98 -8.03 1.41
C TYR A 25 10.43 -9.50 1.35
N LEU A 26 11.54 -9.88 2.01
CA LEU A 26 11.98 -11.27 2.04
C LEU A 26 11.16 -12.07 3.07
N PRO A 27 10.78 -13.32 2.75
CA PRO A 27 10.14 -14.21 3.71
C PRO A 27 10.98 -14.49 4.95
N SER A 28 12.31 -14.41 4.84
CA SER A 28 13.25 -14.60 5.95
C SER A 28 13.30 -13.42 6.93
N TYR A 29 12.81 -12.24 6.54
CA TYR A 29 12.70 -11.11 7.44
C TYR A 29 11.55 -11.36 8.43
N SER A 30 11.85 -11.29 9.76
CA SER A 30 10.84 -11.51 10.78
C SER A 30 9.81 -10.38 10.80
N LYS A 31 8.55 -10.76 10.78
CA LYS A 31 7.40 -9.85 10.87
C LYS A 31 6.58 -10.11 12.15
N ASP A 32 7.21 -10.70 13.17
CA ASP A 32 6.54 -11.11 14.39
C ASP A 32 6.05 -9.91 15.21
N ASP A 33 6.74 -8.76 15.12
CA ASP A 33 6.37 -7.50 15.77
C ASP A 33 5.37 -6.65 14.97
N TRP A 34 5.00 -7.09 13.77
CA TRP A 34 4.02 -6.38 12.96
C TRP A 34 2.62 -6.53 13.54
N LYS A 35 1.81 -5.48 13.41
CA LYS A 35 0.44 -5.43 13.91
C LYS A 35 -0.56 -5.94 12.89
N GLU A 36 -1.75 -6.32 13.34
CA GLU A 36 -2.84 -6.72 12.44
C GLU A 36 -3.50 -5.51 11.78
N VAL A 37 -3.96 -5.71 10.55
CA VAL A 37 -4.78 -4.77 9.77
C VAL A 37 -5.79 -5.55 8.94
N SER A 38 -6.99 -5.02 8.78
CA SER A 38 -8.00 -5.62 7.91
C SER A 38 -7.77 -5.18 6.45
N VAL A 39 -7.86 -6.12 5.53
CA VAL A 39 -7.75 -5.88 4.08
C VAL A 39 -9.00 -6.44 3.40
N PRO A 40 -9.69 -5.67 2.54
CA PRO A 40 -9.45 -4.26 2.23
C PRO A 40 -9.84 -3.31 3.34
N GLY A 41 -9.28 -2.10 3.32
CA GLY A 41 -9.60 -1.01 4.23
C GLY A 41 -8.61 0.13 4.12
N LEU A 42 -9.10 1.35 4.31
CA LEU A 42 -8.24 2.52 4.48
C LEU A 42 -7.60 2.49 5.89
N TRP A 43 -6.38 2.97 5.99
CA TRP A 43 -5.68 3.00 7.28
C TRP A 43 -6.40 3.81 8.35
N SER A 44 -7.14 4.86 7.95
CA SER A 44 -7.96 5.66 8.86
C SER A 44 -9.04 4.85 9.55
N GLU A 45 -9.57 3.82 8.91
CA GLU A 45 -10.58 2.90 9.47
C GLU A 45 -9.96 1.90 10.45
N GLU A 46 -8.66 1.67 10.36
CA GLU A 46 -7.89 0.77 11.23
C GLU A 46 -7.15 1.50 12.36
N GLY A 47 -7.51 2.75 12.64
CA GLY A 47 -6.95 3.53 13.74
C GLY A 47 -5.67 4.30 13.40
N LEU A 48 -5.21 4.27 12.16
CA LEU A 48 -4.09 5.08 11.66
C LEU A 48 -4.61 6.40 11.07
N VAL A 49 -5.33 7.14 11.90
CA VAL A 49 -5.99 8.40 11.48
C VAL A 49 -4.94 9.41 11.06
N SER A 50 -5.15 10.02 9.88
CA SER A 50 -4.27 11.06 9.31
C SER A 50 -2.82 10.61 9.09
N LEU A 51 -2.57 9.31 8.91
CA LEU A 51 -1.26 8.81 8.55
C LEU A 51 -1.05 8.98 7.05
N ASP A 52 -0.10 9.84 6.68
CA ASP A 52 0.57 9.79 5.38
C ASP A 52 1.98 9.24 5.61
N GLY A 53 2.53 8.54 4.64
CA GLY A 53 3.85 7.94 4.77
C GLY A 53 4.00 6.63 4.05
N VAL A 54 4.79 5.72 4.61
CA VAL A 54 5.02 4.39 4.06
C VAL A 54 4.59 3.34 5.07
N VAL A 55 3.68 2.48 4.64
CA VAL A 55 3.22 1.32 5.40
C VAL A 55 3.49 0.05 4.62
N TRP A 56 4.15 -0.88 5.25
CA TRP A 56 4.35 -2.23 4.72
C TRP A 56 3.23 -3.14 5.20
N GLN A 57 2.68 -3.93 4.30
CA GLN A 57 1.63 -4.92 4.61
C GLN A 57 2.03 -6.29 4.07
N THR A 58 1.64 -7.34 4.78
CA THR A 58 1.95 -8.71 4.40
C THR A 58 0.83 -9.68 4.74
N CYS A 59 0.67 -10.69 3.90
CA CYS A 59 -0.15 -11.86 4.24
C CYS A 59 0.52 -13.15 3.76
N ARG A 60 0.10 -14.27 4.32
CA ARG A 60 0.54 -15.61 3.92
C ARG A 60 -0.63 -16.44 3.45
N PHE A 61 -0.39 -17.30 2.50
CA PHE A 61 -1.34 -18.29 2.02
C PHE A 61 -0.64 -19.57 1.60
N THR A 62 -1.38 -20.67 1.56
CA THR A 62 -0.88 -21.97 1.13
C THR A 62 -1.54 -22.42 -0.16
N LEU A 63 -0.81 -23.19 -0.95
CA LEU A 63 -1.27 -23.81 -2.18
C LEU A 63 -1.16 -25.32 -2.11
N SER A 64 -2.15 -26.01 -2.69
CA SER A 64 -2.05 -27.42 -2.98
C SER A 64 -0.97 -27.69 -4.02
N GLU A 65 -0.39 -28.89 -3.99
CA GLU A 65 0.71 -29.31 -4.87
C GLU A 65 0.44 -29.04 -6.36
N ASN A 66 -0.81 -29.23 -6.79
CA ASN A 66 -1.21 -29.05 -8.20
C ASN A 66 -1.02 -27.63 -8.75
N TYR A 67 -0.87 -26.62 -7.89
CA TYR A 67 -0.76 -25.21 -8.27
C TYR A 67 0.65 -24.64 -8.08
N ILE A 68 1.55 -25.39 -7.43
CA ILE A 68 2.92 -24.93 -7.17
C ILE A 68 3.64 -24.72 -8.50
N GLY A 69 4.34 -23.58 -8.59
CA GLY A 69 5.16 -23.21 -9.73
C GLY A 69 4.40 -22.76 -10.97
N LYS A 70 3.07 -22.75 -10.96
CA LYS A 70 2.27 -22.26 -12.08
C LYS A 70 2.26 -20.74 -12.15
N GLU A 71 2.03 -20.22 -13.35
CA GLU A 71 1.70 -18.81 -13.53
C GLU A 71 0.37 -18.48 -12.84
N ALA A 72 0.27 -17.26 -12.34
CA ALA A 72 -0.93 -16.79 -11.68
C ALA A 72 -1.16 -15.29 -11.95
N ILE A 73 -2.31 -14.81 -11.51
CA ILE A 73 -2.66 -13.40 -11.50
C ILE A 73 -2.99 -13.00 -10.06
N LEU A 74 -2.33 -11.96 -9.58
CA LEU A 74 -2.64 -11.31 -8.32
C LEU A 74 -3.48 -10.07 -8.60
N ASN A 75 -4.73 -10.07 -8.11
CA ASN A 75 -5.60 -8.90 -8.15
C ASN A 75 -5.61 -8.26 -6.75
N LEU A 76 -5.15 -7.01 -6.68
CA LEU A 76 -5.19 -6.18 -5.47
C LEU A 76 -6.17 -5.02 -5.61
N HIS A 77 -6.88 -4.95 -6.73
CA HIS A 77 -7.80 -3.89 -7.12
C HIS A 77 -7.12 -2.51 -7.12
N VAL A 78 -7.40 -1.65 -6.15
CA VAL A 78 -6.81 -0.31 -6.04
C VAL A 78 -6.11 -0.12 -4.71
N ILE A 79 -4.99 0.61 -4.75
CA ILE A 79 -4.18 0.96 -3.59
C ILE A 79 -3.92 2.46 -3.63
N ASP A 80 -4.08 3.13 -2.51
CA ASP A 80 -3.87 4.56 -2.36
C ASP A 80 -2.53 4.81 -1.64
N ASP A 81 -1.53 5.47 -2.23
CA ASP A 81 -1.36 5.95 -3.63
C ASP A 81 -0.58 4.98 -4.50
N ASP A 82 0.67 4.70 -4.10
CA ASP A 82 1.65 3.92 -4.85
C ASP A 82 1.97 2.61 -4.13
N ASP A 83 2.27 1.56 -4.88
CA ASP A 83 2.75 0.32 -4.29
C ASP A 83 3.94 -0.29 -5.01
N ILE A 84 4.69 -1.08 -4.27
CA ILE A 84 5.58 -2.13 -4.78
C ILE A 84 5.12 -3.43 -4.14
N THR A 85 5.01 -4.48 -4.95
CA THR A 85 4.47 -5.77 -4.52
C THR A 85 5.45 -6.90 -4.81
N TRP A 86 5.67 -7.74 -3.80
CA TRP A 86 6.51 -8.95 -3.88
C TRP A 86 5.70 -10.18 -3.51
N ILE A 87 6.04 -11.31 -4.12
CA ILE A 87 5.65 -12.64 -3.67
C ILE A 87 6.92 -13.46 -3.43
N ASN A 88 7.06 -14.03 -2.25
CA ASN A 88 8.21 -14.85 -1.86
C ASN A 88 9.57 -14.14 -2.08
N GLY A 89 9.60 -12.82 -1.87
CA GLY A 89 10.79 -12.01 -2.05
C GLY A 89 11.08 -11.58 -3.49
N GLN A 90 10.30 -12.04 -4.45
CA GLN A 90 10.41 -11.62 -5.85
C GLN A 90 9.43 -10.49 -6.16
N LYS A 91 9.93 -9.37 -6.66
CA LYS A 91 9.09 -8.27 -7.12
C LYS A 91 8.25 -8.71 -8.32
N ILE A 92 6.93 -8.56 -8.21
CA ILE A 92 5.99 -8.90 -9.27
C ILE A 92 5.31 -7.70 -9.91
N GLY A 93 5.35 -6.54 -9.27
CA GLY A 93 4.79 -5.33 -9.85
C GLY A 93 4.98 -4.11 -8.97
N GLU A 94 4.73 -2.97 -9.59
CA GLU A 94 4.63 -1.66 -8.95
C GLU A 94 3.69 -0.79 -9.75
N THR A 95 2.97 0.09 -9.07
CA THR A 95 2.01 1.00 -9.70
C THR A 95 2.00 2.32 -8.96
N VAL A 96 1.88 3.40 -9.70
CA VAL A 96 1.72 4.77 -9.22
C VAL A 96 0.29 5.22 -9.47
N GLY A 97 -0.36 5.76 -8.42
CA GLY A 97 -1.68 6.35 -8.51
C GLY A 97 -2.76 5.60 -7.74
N TYR A 98 -3.60 6.35 -7.02
CA TYR A 98 -4.60 5.84 -6.08
C TYR A 98 -5.79 5.10 -6.72
N ASP A 99 -6.08 5.36 -7.98
CA ASP A 99 -7.24 4.82 -8.71
C ASP A 99 -6.87 3.83 -9.83
N VAL A 100 -5.61 3.47 -9.93
CA VAL A 100 -5.11 2.53 -10.93
C VAL A 100 -5.26 1.09 -10.42
N ARG A 101 -5.83 0.23 -11.26
CA ARG A 101 -5.98 -1.20 -10.89
C ARG A 101 -4.65 -1.92 -10.87
N ARG A 102 -4.44 -2.69 -9.79
CA ARG A 102 -3.32 -3.62 -9.63
C ARG A 102 -3.77 -5.01 -10.03
N LEU A 103 -3.37 -5.40 -11.21
CA LEU A 103 -3.58 -6.75 -11.75
C LEU A 103 -2.21 -7.26 -12.21
N TYR A 104 -1.52 -7.95 -11.31
CA TYR A 104 -0.14 -8.35 -11.52
C TYR A 104 -0.02 -9.78 -12.01
N SER A 105 0.78 -9.98 -13.07
CA SER A 105 1.16 -11.32 -13.52
C SER A 105 2.23 -11.91 -12.60
N VAL A 106 1.99 -13.11 -12.09
CA VAL A 106 2.93 -13.86 -11.29
C VAL A 106 3.62 -14.89 -12.19
N PRO A 107 4.94 -14.75 -12.42
CA PRO A 107 5.66 -15.66 -13.31
C PRO A 107 5.65 -17.11 -12.82
N ALA A 108 5.80 -18.05 -13.71
CA ALA A 108 6.03 -19.45 -13.38
C ALA A 108 7.26 -19.59 -12.45
N GLY A 109 7.19 -20.49 -11.48
CA GLY A 109 8.27 -20.77 -10.56
C GLY A 109 8.27 -19.91 -9.28
N VAL A 110 7.44 -18.87 -9.18
CA VAL A 110 7.35 -18.02 -7.98
C VAL A 110 6.57 -18.69 -6.86
N LEU A 111 5.42 -19.30 -7.18
CA LEU A 111 4.52 -19.88 -6.19
C LEU A 111 5.03 -21.19 -5.65
N LYS A 112 4.92 -21.33 -4.33
CA LYS A 112 5.34 -22.48 -3.52
C LYS A 112 4.15 -23.05 -2.75
N GLU A 113 4.38 -24.03 -1.90
CA GLU A 113 3.37 -24.52 -0.95
C GLU A 113 2.98 -23.42 0.06
N SER A 114 3.96 -22.79 0.67
CA SER A 114 3.78 -21.63 1.54
C SER A 114 4.26 -20.36 0.83
N ASN A 115 3.40 -19.34 0.81
CA ASN A 115 3.66 -18.11 0.09
C ASN A 115 3.46 -16.89 1.00
N GLU A 116 4.26 -15.87 0.75
CA GLU A 116 4.13 -14.57 1.40
C GLU A 116 4.01 -13.46 0.36
N ILE A 117 2.95 -12.67 0.45
CA ILE A 117 2.80 -11.43 -0.29
C ILE A 117 3.24 -10.29 0.62
N THR A 118 4.06 -9.39 0.11
CA THR A 118 4.47 -8.18 0.83
C THR A 118 4.27 -6.97 -0.07
N LEU A 119 3.63 -5.94 0.48
CA LEU A 119 3.39 -4.66 -0.18
C LEU A 119 4.17 -3.57 0.57
N LYS A 120 4.81 -2.69 -0.17
CA LYS A 120 5.20 -1.36 0.30
C LYS A 120 4.21 -0.37 -0.27
N ILE A 121 3.44 0.30 0.58
CA ILE A 121 2.44 1.27 0.17
C ILE A 121 2.93 2.66 0.59
N SER A 122 2.99 3.58 -0.37
CA SER A 122 3.33 4.99 -0.13
C SER A 122 2.09 5.83 -0.33
N ASP A 123 1.74 6.60 0.69
CA ASP A 123 0.64 7.55 0.68
C ASP A 123 1.20 8.96 0.94
N TYR A 124 0.90 9.87 0.04
CA TYR A 124 1.42 11.23 0.09
C TYR A 124 0.45 12.23 0.67
N ARG A 125 -0.83 11.88 0.74
CA ARG A 125 -1.91 12.71 1.26
C ARG A 125 -3.23 11.97 1.32
N GLY A 126 -3.95 12.13 2.40
CA GLY A 126 -5.36 11.76 2.51
C GLY A 126 -5.59 10.37 3.07
N GLY A 127 -6.19 9.50 2.29
CA GLY A 127 -6.42 8.12 2.68
C GLY A 127 -5.38 7.20 2.08
N GLY A 128 -4.82 6.30 2.89
CA GLY A 128 -3.88 5.30 2.42
C GLY A 128 -4.40 3.89 2.59
N GLY A 129 -3.89 2.96 1.79
CA GLY A 129 -4.18 1.55 1.96
C GLY A 129 -4.80 0.85 0.75
N LEU A 130 -5.02 -0.43 0.92
CA LEU A 130 -5.67 -1.30 -0.05
C LEU A 130 -7.18 -1.30 0.22
N TYR A 131 -7.98 -0.62 -0.61
CA TYR A 131 -9.35 -0.24 -0.27
C TYR A 131 -10.45 -0.72 -1.24
N GLY A 132 -10.10 -1.56 -2.21
CA GLY A 132 -11.07 -2.11 -3.15
C GLY A 132 -12.10 -3.07 -2.51
N PRO A 133 -13.04 -3.60 -3.30
CA PRO A 133 -14.00 -4.59 -2.80
C PRO A 133 -13.30 -5.88 -2.35
N ALA A 134 -13.79 -6.50 -1.27
CA ALA A 134 -13.17 -7.69 -0.70
C ALA A 134 -13.08 -8.87 -1.70
N ASN A 135 -14.08 -9.05 -2.55
CA ASN A 135 -14.10 -10.10 -3.56
C ASN A 135 -13.16 -9.87 -4.76
N GLU A 136 -12.57 -8.68 -4.85
CA GLU A 136 -11.59 -8.30 -5.87
C GLU A 136 -10.13 -8.40 -5.36
N ILE A 137 -9.91 -8.91 -4.15
CA ILE A 137 -8.59 -9.15 -3.57
C ILE A 137 -8.34 -10.65 -3.57
N TYR A 138 -7.63 -11.14 -4.57
CA TYR A 138 -7.42 -12.58 -4.76
C TYR A 138 -6.17 -12.91 -5.58
N LEU A 139 -5.71 -14.14 -5.43
CA LEU A 139 -4.78 -14.79 -6.35
C LEU A 139 -5.56 -15.81 -7.18
N LYS A 140 -5.45 -15.74 -8.51
CA LYS A 140 -6.00 -16.73 -9.43
C LYS A 140 -4.88 -17.55 -10.07
N VAL A 141 -4.90 -18.86 -9.83
CA VAL A 141 -3.95 -19.82 -10.38
C VAL A 141 -4.71 -21.00 -10.97
N GLY A 142 -4.57 -21.21 -12.28
CA GLY A 142 -5.37 -22.22 -12.99
C GLY A 142 -6.88 -21.99 -12.81
N ASP A 143 -7.58 -23.00 -12.37
CA ASP A 143 -9.01 -22.99 -12.03
C ASP A 143 -9.30 -22.55 -10.59
N LYS A 144 -8.26 -22.25 -9.78
CA LYS A 144 -8.37 -21.90 -8.37
C LYS A 144 -8.33 -20.39 -8.18
N THR A 145 -9.26 -19.89 -7.40
CA THR A 145 -9.24 -18.52 -6.86
C THR A 145 -9.04 -18.57 -5.36
N ILE A 146 -7.99 -17.92 -4.88
CA ILE A 146 -7.66 -17.85 -3.45
C ILE A 146 -8.02 -16.46 -2.96
N PRO A 147 -9.05 -16.30 -2.10
CA PRO A 147 -9.37 -15.03 -1.49
C PRO A 147 -8.21 -14.56 -0.61
N LEU A 148 -7.88 -13.30 -0.69
CA LEU A 148 -6.80 -12.70 0.10
C LEU A 148 -7.31 -11.60 1.04
N SER A 149 -8.61 -11.25 0.99
CA SER A 149 -9.22 -10.36 1.98
C SER A 149 -9.19 -10.99 3.37
N GLY A 150 -9.11 -10.17 4.39
CA GLY A 150 -9.08 -10.61 5.77
C GLY A 150 -7.98 -9.95 6.58
N LYS A 151 -7.42 -10.67 7.55
CA LYS A 151 -6.37 -10.17 8.44
C LYS A 151 -4.99 -10.26 7.78
N TRP A 152 -4.37 -9.10 7.61
CA TRP A 152 -2.98 -8.96 7.21
C TRP A 152 -2.18 -8.42 8.39
N LYS A 153 -0.87 -8.30 8.23
CA LYS A 153 0.00 -7.58 9.17
C LYS A 153 0.58 -6.34 8.53
N TYR A 154 0.90 -5.32 9.35
CA TYR A 154 1.49 -4.08 8.86
C TYR A 154 2.58 -3.55 9.78
N LYS A 155 3.45 -2.72 9.22
CA LYS A 155 4.44 -1.91 9.92
C LYS A 155 4.62 -0.57 9.22
N VAL A 156 4.58 0.51 9.99
CA VAL A 156 4.87 1.86 9.49
C VAL A 156 6.38 2.05 9.43
N SER A 157 6.89 2.48 8.28
CA SER A 157 8.33 2.76 8.09
C SER A 157 8.66 4.24 7.94
N ALA A 158 7.69 5.06 7.53
CA ALA A 158 7.79 6.51 7.50
C ALA A 158 6.42 7.12 7.81
N SER A 159 6.38 8.22 8.54
CA SER A 159 5.14 8.89 8.94
C SER A 159 5.28 10.41 8.90
N ASN A 160 4.21 11.07 8.47
CA ASN A 160 4.08 12.52 8.52
C ASN A 160 4.09 13.07 9.96
N SER A 161 3.74 12.25 10.95
CA SER A 161 3.73 12.64 12.37
C SER A 161 5.10 13.10 12.90
N ASP A 162 6.17 12.71 12.21
CA ASP A 162 7.53 13.10 12.56
C ASP A 162 7.88 14.53 12.08
N PHE A 163 6.97 15.18 11.37
CA PHE A 163 7.20 16.48 10.74
C PHE A 163 6.06 17.46 11.04
N ASP A 164 6.43 18.69 11.42
CA ASP A 164 5.48 19.79 11.65
C ASP A 164 5.23 20.54 10.34
N PHE A 165 4.19 20.14 9.61
CA PHE A 165 3.68 20.87 8.47
C PHE A 165 2.16 20.83 8.42
N VAL A 166 1.58 21.91 7.85
CA VAL A 166 0.13 21.98 7.70
C VAL A 166 -0.28 21.13 6.52
N GLU A 167 -1.03 20.08 6.81
CA GLU A 167 -1.79 19.38 5.78
C GLU A 167 -3.12 20.08 5.60
N TYR A 168 -3.51 20.23 4.35
CA TYR A 168 -4.90 20.54 4.08
C TYR A 168 -5.71 19.34 4.55
N GLY A 169 -6.66 19.60 5.47
CA GLY A 169 -7.52 18.54 6.00
C GLY A 169 -8.20 17.74 4.90
N PRO A 170 -8.78 16.56 5.21
CA PRO A 170 -9.33 15.63 4.22
C PRO A 170 -10.40 16.20 3.30
N ASN A 171 -10.92 17.39 3.61
CA ASN A 171 -11.91 18.12 2.80
C ASN A 171 -11.34 19.34 2.06
N ALA A 172 -10.06 19.63 2.14
CA ALA A 172 -9.45 20.71 1.43
C ALA A 172 -9.07 20.28 0.00
N TYR A 173 -10.07 20.09 -0.83
CA TYR A 173 -9.84 19.93 -2.27
C TYR A 173 -9.25 21.23 -2.83
N PRO A 174 -8.18 21.16 -3.64
CA PRO A 174 -7.60 22.34 -4.30
C PRO A 174 -8.62 23.17 -5.07
N CYS A 175 -9.71 22.57 -5.54
CA CYS A 175 -10.79 23.27 -6.25
C CYS A 175 -11.63 24.19 -5.36
N LEU A 176 -11.62 24.03 -4.03
CA LEU A 176 -12.33 24.96 -3.12
C LEU A 176 -11.51 26.23 -2.84
N LEU A 177 -10.21 26.19 -2.96
CA LEU A 177 -9.35 27.36 -2.87
C LEU A 177 -9.46 28.26 -4.13
N TYR A 178 -9.69 27.65 -5.30
CA TYR A 178 -9.88 28.39 -6.55
C TYR A 178 -11.24 29.09 -6.64
N THR A 179 -12.27 28.59 -5.97
CA THR A 179 -13.59 29.21 -5.98
C THR A 179 -13.74 30.41 -5.04
N SER A 180 -12.90 30.51 -4.00
CA SER A 180 -12.90 31.68 -3.11
C SER A 180 -12.15 32.87 -3.71
N ASP A 181 -11.06 32.62 -4.43
CA ASP A 181 -10.28 33.69 -5.07
C ASP A 181 -10.95 34.23 -6.31
N ALA A 182 -11.75 33.42 -7.02
CA ALA A 182 -12.51 33.87 -8.17
C ALA A 182 -13.73 34.75 -7.81
N ALA A 183 -14.19 34.70 -6.57
CA ALA A 183 -15.28 35.56 -6.09
C ALA A 183 -14.83 36.98 -5.69
N ASP A 184 -13.56 37.14 -5.31
CA ASP A 184 -13.01 38.44 -4.91
C ASP A 184 -12.52 39.29 -6.11
N ASP A 185 -12.28 38.67 -7.26
CA ASP A 185 -11.88 39.40 -8.50
C ASP A 185 -13.04 39.93 -9.34
N MET A 186 -14.28 39.74 -8.88
CA MET A 186 -15.48 40.23 -9.58
C MET A 186 -16.28 41.29 -8.82
N GLN A 187 -15.65 42.06 -7.93
CA GLN A 187 -16.24 43.27 -7.33
C GLN A 187 -15.54 44.57 -7.78
#